data_0c303ace9fbf3461e26bb53b5c7630fe
#
_entry.id   0c303ace9fbf3461e26bb53b5c7630fe
#
_cell.length_a   1.000
_cell.length_b   1.000
_cell.length_c   1.000
_cell.angle_alpha   90.00
_cell.angle_beta   90.00
_cell.angle_gamma   90.00
#
_symmetry.space_group_name_H-M   'P 1'
#
loop_
_entity.id
_entity.type
_entity.pdbx_description
1 polymer ?
#
loop_
_entity_poly.entity_id
_entity_poly.type
_entity_poly.pdbx_seq_one_letter_code
_entity_poly.pdbx_strand_id
1 'polypeptide(L)'
;ELDSPGTFYGFITKLLGFTPSRHEGKITGLAAAGKMSKAYDILKEGYFFDQDSQLVRSKIGDNYFPFQSMENKALIANLKSFSKEDIAFAAQEILEEVLLSFLMKHLDEQKENSVNICLAGGCFANVKLNHEIFSLPATKNIYVFPQMGDGGNALGGALNVAISKTSKTHFDLPTVYLGPEYSDDQILSELKKNNLNFQILNPKNKAQIVSEQIAKGEIVGWFQGRMEYGPRALGARS
;
A
#
# COMPACT_ATOMS: atom_id res chain seq x y z
N GLU A 1 -1.44 -17.00 10.12
CA GLU A 1 -0.48 -15.89 9.82
C GLU A 1 0.34 -16.15 8.56
N LEU A 2 0.78 -17.40 8.29
CA LEU A 2 1.58 -17.74 7.10
C LEU A 2 0.81 -17.54 5.79
N ASP A 3 -0.50 -17.73 5.82
CA ASP A 3 -1.37 -17.54 4.66
C ASP A 3 -1.72 -16.06 4.40
N SER A 4 -1.22 -15.13 5.23
CA SER A 4 -1.48 -13.71 5.08
C SER A 4 -0.87 -13.15 3.79
N PRO A 5 -1.63 -12.38 2.99
CA PRO A 5 -1.11 -11.68 1.83
C PRO A 5 0.06 -10.75 2.15
N GLY A 6 0.04 -10.12 3.33
CA GLY A 6 1.14 -9.29 3.80
C GLY A 6 2.43 -10.08 4.03
N THR A 7 2.33 -11.30 4.56
CA THR A 7 3.48 -12.19 4.76
C THR A 7 4.08 -12.63 3.42
N PHE A 8 3.26 -13.00 2.46
CA PHE A 8 3.71 -13.31 1.09
C PHE A 8 4.45 -12.12 0.47
N TYR A 9 3.84 -10.94 0.51
CA TYR A 9 4.44 -9.74 -0.11
C TYR A 9 5.70 -9.29 0.63
N GLY A 10 5.74 -9.45 1.96
CA GLY A 10 6.94 -9.22 2.77
C GLY A 10 8.08 -10.18 2.46
N PHE A 11 7.77 -11.47 2.18
CA PHE A 11 8.76 -12.43 1.70
C PHE A 11 9.39 -11.99 0.37
N ILE A 12 8.57 -11.59 -0.61
CA ILE A 12 9.06 -11.08 -1.89
C ILE A 12 9.90 -9.81 -1.69
N THR A 13 9.46 -8.91 -0.81
CA THR A 13 10.22 -7.70 -0.46
C THR A 13 11.64 -8.06 0.01
N LYS A 14 11.76 -9.02 0.92
CA LYS A 14 13.05 -9.52 1.40
C LYS A 14 13.86 -10.20 0.30
N LEU A 15 13.23 -11.07 -0.50
CA LEU A 15 13.85 -11.80 -1.61
C LEU A 15 14.53 -10.84 -2.59
N LEU A 16 13.90 -9.71 -2.90
CA LEU A 16 14.42 -8.71 -3.82
C LEU A 16 15.46 -7.77 -3.19
N GLY A 17 15.82 -7.98 -1.92
CA GLY A 17 16.86 -7.24 -1.20
C GLY A 17 16.37 -5.95 -0.54
N PHE A 18 15.07 -5.83 -0.32
CA PHE A 18 14.46 -4.71 0.39
C PHE A 18 14.09 -5.06 1.83
N THR A 19 13.71 -4.06 2.61
CA THR A 19 13.33 -4.23 4.02
C THR A 19 11.83 -4.50 4.14
N PRO A 20 11.39 -5.69 4.58
CA PRO A 20 9.98 -5.97 4.87
C PRO A 20 9.39 -4.97 5.89
N SER A 21 8.08 -4.78 5.82
CA SER A 21 7.30 -3.82 6.62
C SER A 21 7.64 -2.34 6.37
N ARG A 22 8.47 -2.05 5.34
CA ARG A 22 8.85 -0.68 4.95
C ARG A 22 8.87 -0.43 3.45
N HIS A 23 9.23 -1.44 2.67
CA HIS A 23 9.55 -1.26 1.26
C HIS A 23 8.61 -2.03 0.31
N GLU A 24 7.47 -2.52 0.77
CA GLU A 24 6.50 -3.23 -0.06
C GLU A 24 6.02 -2.38 -1.26
N GLY A 25 5.87 -1.08 -1.06
CA GLY A 25 5.53 -0.15 -2.14
C GLY A 25 6.56 -0.11 -3.29
N LYS A 26 7.83 -0.46 -3.01
CA LYS A 26 8.85 -0.58 -4.07
C LYS A 26 8.61 -1.79 -4.98
N ILE A 27 8.04 -2.86 -4.43
CA ILE A 27 7.69 -4.05 -5.21
C ILE A 27 6.59 -3.70 -6.22
N THR A 28 5.55 -2.98 -5.77
CA THR A 28 4.49 -2.48 -6.65
C THR A 28 5.06 -1.59 -7.78
N GLY A 29 6.04 -0.73 -7.45
CA GLY A 29 6.73 0.11 -8.44
C GLY A 29 7.56 -0.71 -9.43
N LEU A 30 8.34 -1.70 -8.96
CA LEU A 30 9.13 -2.60 -9.81
C LEU A 30 8.25 -3.45 -10.73
N ALA A 31 7.09 -3.89 -10.25
CA ALA A 31 6.15 -4.69 -11.03
C ALA A 31 5.72 -3.99 -12.32
N ALA A 32 5.65 -2.66 -12.34
CA ALA A 32 5.31 -1.88 -13.52
C ALA A 32 6.36 -1.99 -14.64
N ALA A 33 7.60 -2.35 -14.33
CA ALA A 33 8.69 -2.55 -15.31
C ALA A 33 8.91 -4.03 -15.67
N GLY A 34 8.22 -4.95 -14.98
CA GLY A 34 8.29 -6.40 -15.22
C GLY A 34 7.31 -6.89 -16.26
N LYS A 35 7.40 -8.17 -16.55
CA LYS A 35 6.50 -8.88 -17.47
C LYS A 35 6.19 -10.28 -16.99
N MET A 36 5.13 -10.88 -17.55
CA MET A 36 4.78 -12.28 -17.31
C MET A 36 5.95 -13.21 -17.68
N SER A 37 6.31 -14.08 -16.77
CA SER A 37 7.39 -15.04 -16.92
C SER A 37 7.10 -16.31 -16.11
N LYS A 38 7.95 -17.35 -16.21
CA LYS A 38 7.85 -18.54 -15.39
C LYS A 38 7.99 -18.29 -13.89
N ALA A 39 8.45 -17.11 -13.46
CA ALA A 39 8.44 -16.72 -12.06
C ALA A 39 7.02 -16.71 -11.48
N TYR A 40 6.03 -16.38 -12.30
CA TYR A 40 4.61 -16.43 -11.90
C TYR A 40 4.18 -17.86 -11.54
N ASP A 41 4.47 -18.85 -12.40
CA ASP A 41 4.08 -20.24 -12.15
C ASP A 41 4.73 -20.77 -10.86
N ILE A 42 6.01 -20.49 -10.68
CA ILE A 42 6.79 -20.88 -9.49
C ILE A 42 6.19 -20.28 -8.21
N LEU A 43 5.84 -19.00 -8.24
CA LEU A 43 5.27 -18.35 -7.06
C LEU A 43 3.82 -18.78 -6.81
N LYS A 44 3.05 -19.01 -7.86
CA LYS A 44 1.65 -19.45 -7.76
C LYS A 44 1.51 -20.84 -7.14
N GLU A 45 2.47 -21.73 -7.34
CA GLU A 45 2.51 -23.02 -6.63
C GLU A 45 2.68 -22.86 -5.12
N GLY A 46 3.32 -21.75 -4.71
CA GLY A 46 3.61 -21.43 -3.31
C GLY A 46 2.56 -20.56 -2.61
N TYR A 47 1.74 -19.82 -3.35
CA TYR A 47 0.74 -18.93 -2.78
C TYR A 47 -0.48 -18.81 -3.69
N PHE A 48 -1.65 -19.22 -3.21
CA PHE A 48 -2.85 -19.34 -4.03
C PHE A 48 -4.14 -19.28 -3.20
N PHE A 49 -5.25 -19.03 -3.88
CA PHE A 49 -6.59 -19.22 -3.32
C PHE A 49 -7.03 -20.66 -3.57
N ASP A 50 -7.28 -21.40 -2.50
CA ASP A 50 -7.74 -22.79 -2.55
C ASP A 50 -9.25 -22.84 -2.74
N GLN A 51 -9.70 -23.33 -3.90
CA GLN A 51 -11.10 -23.38 -4.28
C GLN A 51 -11.91 -24.37 -3.41
N ASP A 52 -11.29 -25.42 -2.91
CA ASP A 52 -11.99 -26.45 -2.12
C ASP A 52 -12.25 -25.95 -0.68
N SER A 53 -11.24 -25.42 -0.03
CA SER A 53 -11.37 -24.88 1.33
C SER A 53 -11.88 -23.42 1.37
N GLN A 54 -11.92 -22.73 0.24
CA GLN A 54 -12.26 -21.31 0.10
C GLN A 54 -11.36 -20.38 0.96
N LEU A 55 -10.10 -20.77 1.11
CA LEU A 55 -9.11 -20.05 1.91
C LEU A 55 -7.87 -19.71 1.08
N VAL A 56 -7.22 -18.64 1.46
CA VAL A 56 -5.88 -18.33 0.98
C VAL A 56 -4.89 -19.32 1.61
N ARG A 57 -3.98 -19.85 0.82
CA ARG A 57 -2.97 -20.81 1.26
C ARG A 57 -1.57 -20.40 0.86
N SER A 58 -0.63 -20.67 1.77
CA SER A 58 0.79 -20.48 1.55
C SER A 58 1.57 -21.76 1.81
N LYS A 59 2.41 -22.14 0.83
CA LYS A 59 3.40 -23.21 0.95
C LYS A 59 4.83 -22.64 0.98
N ILE A 60 4.97 -21.32 1.09
CA ILE A 60 6.27 -20.64 0.99
C ILE A 60 7.17 -20.95 2.18
N GLY A 61 6.58 -21.23 3.35
CA GLY A 61 7.33 -21.61 4.53
C GLY A 61 6.82 -22.91 5.12
N ASP A 62 7.59 -23.97 5.00
CA ASP A 62 7.29 -25.26 5.66
C ASP A 62 7.49 -25.20 7.18
N ASN A 63 8.18 -24.19 7.67
CA ASN A 63 8.45 -23.96 9.08
C ASN A 63 8.10 -22.52 9.49
N TYR A 64 7.37 -22.39 10.57
CA TYR A 64 7.11 -21.11 11.21
C TYR A 64 8.40 -20.51 11.77
N PHE A 65 8.82 -19.41 11.19
CA PHE A 65 9.82 -18.53 11.79
C PHE A 65 9.22 -17.14 11.97
N PRO A 66 9.49 -16.48 13.09
CA PRO A 66 8.97 -15.14 13.32
C PRO A 66 9.41 -14.20 12.19
N PHE A 67 8.47 -13.66 11.54
CA PHE A 67 8.32 -12.52 10.66
C PHE A 67 9.37 -12.20 9.59
N GLN A 68 10.61 -12.57 9.68
CA GLN A 68 11.64 -12.07 8.75
C GLN A 68 12.71 -13.09 8.38
N SER A 69 12.64 -14.28 8.91
CA SER A 69 13.66 -15.31 8.71
C SER A 69 13.22 -16.48 7.82
N MET A 70 12.08 -16.35 7.13
CA MET A 70 11.64 -17.40 6.19
C MET A 70 12.63 -17.52 5.04
N GLU A 71 13.44 -18.55 5.06
CA GLU A 71 14.34 -18.91 3.98
C GLU A 71 13.85 -20.21 3.32
N ASN A 72 12.96 -20.09 2.35
CA ASN A 72 12.71 -21.19 1.44
C ASN A 72 13.83 -21.22 0.39
N LYS A 73 14.91 -21.95 0.70
CA LYS A 73 16.10 -22.01 -0.16
C LYS A 73 15.81 -22.54 -1.56
N ALA A 74 14.90 -23.50 -1.69
CA ALA A 74 14.52 -24.05 -2.97
C ALA A 74 13.80 -23.03 -3.84
N LEU A 75 12.81 -22.32 -3.27
CA LEU A 75 12.09 -21.27 -3.95
C LEU A 75 13.01 -20.11 -4.38
N ILE A 76 13.91 -19.70 -3.47
CA ILE A 76 14.90 -18.65 -3.75
C ILE A 76 15.80 -19.08 -4.92
N ALA A 77 16.28 -20.34 -4.94
CA ALA A 77 17.12 -20.87 -5.99
C ALA A 77 16.39 -20.87 -7.34
N ASN A 78 15.13 -21.29 -7.37
CA ASN A 78 14.31 -21.36 -8.57
C ASN A 78 14.03 -19.96 -9.16
N LEU A 79 13.95 -18.92 -8.32
CA LEU A 79 13.69 -17.55 -8.74
C LEU A 79 14.95 -16.78 -9.13
N LYS A 80 16.15 -17.28 -8.80
CA LYS A 80 17.42 -16.55 -8.95
C LYS A 80 17.76 -16.16 -10.39
N SER A 81 17.21 -16.86 -11.39
CA SER A 81 17.48 -16.59 -12.82
C SER A 81 16.59 -15.50 -13.41
N PHE A 82 15.58 -15.03 -12.70
CA PHE A 82 14.66 -14.00 -13.18
C PHE A 82 15.10 -12.60 -12.73
N SER A 83 14.70 -11.58 -13.48
CA SER A 83 14.92 -10.19 -13.09
C SER A 83 14.08 -9.83 -11.85
N LYS A 84 14.50 -8.82 -11.11
CA LYS A 84 13.74 -8.34 -9.96
C LYS A 84 12.37 -7.82 -10.36
N GLU A 85 12.30 -7.20 -11.53
CA GLU A 85 11.09 -6.65 -12.13
C GLU A 85 10.10 -7.76 -12.47
N ASP A 86 10.54 -8.87 -13.07
CA ASP A 86 9.68 -10.00 -13.42
C ASP A 86 9.17 -10.75 -12.19
N ILE A 87 10.01 -10.89 -11.15
CA ILE A 87 9.57 -11.47 -9.86
C ILE A 87 8.55 -10.55 -9.19
N ALA A 88 8.78 -9.23 -9.21
CA ALA A 88 7.85 -8.25 -8.65
C ALA A 88 6.51 -8.24 -9.40
N PHE A 89 6.55 -8.32 -10.74
CA PHE A 89 5.37 -8.45 -11.59
C PHE A 89 4.56 -9.70 -11.20
N ALA A 90 5.21 -10.85 -11.16
CA ALA A 90 4.57 -12.11 -10.79
C ALA A 90 3.93 -12.05 -9.39
N ALA A 91 4.63 -11.47 -8.43
CA ALA A 91 4.11 -11.32 -7.07
C ALA A 91 2.89 -10.38 -7.00
N GLN A 92 2.88 -9.30 -7.78
CA GLN A 92 1.75 -8.38 -7.86
C GLN A 92 0.52 -9.05 -8.47
N GLU A 93 0.68 -9.76 -9.60
CA GLU A 93 -0.40 -10.50 -10.26
C GLU A 93 -1.00 -11.56 -9.34
N ILE A 94 -0.16 -12.31 -8.61
CA ILE A 94 -0.63 -13.34 -7.67
C ILE A 94 -1.37 -12.71 -6.49
N LEU A 95 -0.88 -11.60 -5.95
CA LEU A 95 -1.55 -10.88 -4.86
C LEU A 95 -2.96 -10.44 -5.30
N GLU A 96 -3.07 -9.87 -6.49
CA GLU A 96 -4.35 -9.43 -7.06
C GLU A 96 -5.27 -10.62 -7.29
N GLU A 97 -4.82 -11.67 -7.99
CA GLU A 97 -5.60 -12.87 -8.26
C GLU A 97 -6.16 -13.51 -6.98
N VAL A 98 -5.30 -13.68 -5.98
CA VAL A 98 -5.67 -14.35 -4.72
C VAL A 98 -6.70 -13.53 -3.95
N LEU A 99 -6.46 -12.23 -3.82
CA LEU A 99 -7.37 -11.36 -3.05
C LEU A 99 -8.68 -11.08 -3.78
N LEU A 100 -8.65 -10.96 -5.10
CA LEU A 100 -9.87 -10.82 -5.89
C LEU A 100 -10.70 -12.10 -5.86
N SER A 101 -10.07 -13.28 -5.97
CA SER A 101 -10.78 -14.57 -5.85
C SER A 101 -11.43 -14.73 -4.49
N PHE A 102 -10.71 -14.41 -3.42
CA PHE A 102 -11.25 -14.41 -2.06
C PHE A 102 -12.43 -13.44 -1.91
N LEU A 103 -12.28 -12.22 -2.41
CA LEU A 103 -13.31 -11.17 -2.31
C LEU A 103 -14.56 -11.54 -3.14
N MET A 104 -14.38 -11.94 -4.39
CA MET A 104 -15.50 -12.31 -5.27
C MET A 104 -16.34 -13.44 -4.67
N LYS A 105 -15.71 -14.45 -4.07
CA LYS A 105 -16.42 -15.52 -3.39
C LYS A 105 -17.35 -14.98 -2.28
N HIS A 106 -16.86 -14.04 -1.47
CA HIS A 106 -17.66 -13.43 -0.41
C HIS A 106 -18.74 -12.48 -0.92
N LEU A 107 -18.47 -11.81 -2.06
CA LEU A 107 -19.46 -10.94 -2.70
C LEU A 107 -20.60 -11.75 -3.34
N ASP A 108 -20.30 -12.89 -3.95
CA ASP A 108 -21.31 -13.79 -4.53
C ASP A 108 -22.28 -14.33 -3.47
N GLU A 109 -21.83 -14.48 -2.22
CA GLU A 109 -22.65 -14.88 -1.08
C GLU A 109 -23.61 -13.76 -0.62
N GLN A 110 -23.28 -12.50 -0.92
CA GLN A 110 -24.13 -11.35 -0.65
C GLN A 110 -25.15 -11.22 -1.78
N LYS A 111 -26.39 -11.48 -1.55
CA LYS A 111 -27.48 -11.40 -2.57
C LYS A 111 -27.75 -9.97 -3.08
N GLU A 112 -26.85 -9.03 -2.85
CA GLU A 112 -26.97 -7.64 -3.30
C GLU A 112 -26.27 -7.42 -4.63
N ASN A 113 -26.88 -6.62 -5.51
CA ASN A 113 -26.32 -6.31 -6.82
C ASN A 113 -25.04 -5.47 -6.76
N SER A 114 -24.82 -4.73 -5.66
CA SER A 114 -23.60 -3.93 -5.44
C SER A 114 -23.42 -3.58 -3.98
N VAL A 115 -22.17 -3.58 -3.51
CA VAL A 115 -21.80 -3.35 -2.10
C VAL A 115 -20.79 -2.22 -1.94
N ASN A 116 -20.78 -1.62 -0.75
CA ASN A 116 -19.72 -0.72 -0.31
C ASN A 116 -18.67 -1.54 0.42
N ILE A 117 -17.41 -1.40 0.04
CA ILE A 117 -16.29 -2.18 0.59
C ILE A 117 -15.40 -1.26 1.42
N CYS A 118 -15.15 -1.63 2.69
CA CYS A 118 -14.19 -0.96 3.55
C CYS A 118 -12.92 -1.80 3.66
N LEU A 119 -11.78 -1.20 3.35
CA LEU A 119 -10.48 -1.87 3.32
C LEU A 119 -9.58 -1.37 4.45
N ALA A 120 -9.06 -2.28 5.25
CA ALA A 120 -8.07 -2.04 6.29
C ALA A 120 -7.06 -3.20 6.33
N GLY A 121 -5.83 -2.90 6.71
CA GLY A 121 -4.68 -3.81 6.65
C GLY A 121 -3.58 -3.28 5.71
N GLY A 122 -2.32 -3.58 6.01
CA GLY A 122 -1.16 -3.07 5.26
C GLY A 122 -1.19 -3.38 3.75
N CYS A 123 -1.83 -4.49 3.35
CA CYS A 123 -1.99 -4.85 1.94
C CYS A 123 -2.74 -3.80 1.12
N PHE A 124 -3.68 -3.07 1.75
CA PHE A 124 -4.46 -2.04 1.08
C PHE A 124 -3.74 -0.67 0.99
N ALA A 125 -2.46 -0.63 1.34
CA ALA A 125 -1.57 0.41 0.85
C ALA A 125 -1.19 0.20 -0.64
N ASN A 126 -1.48 -0.97 -1.21
CA ASN A 126 -1.27 -1.29 -2.63
C ASN A 126 -2.40 -0.68 -3.48
N VAL A 127 -2.08 0.43 -4.14
CA VAL A 127 -3.06 1.21 -4.91
C VAL A 127 -3.54 0.48 -6.16
N LYS A 128 -2.70 -0.38 -6.76
CA LYS A 128 -3.11 -1.19 -7.92
C LYS A 128 -4.17 -2.21 -7.52
N LEU A 129 -3.94 -2.94 -6.43
CA LEU A 129 -4.94 -3.85 -5.86
C LEU A 129 -6.26 -3.15 -5.53
N ASN A 130 -6.20 -1.96 -4.91
CA ASN A 130 -7.40 -1.20 -4.59
C ASN A 130 -8.18 -0.78 -5.84
N HIS A 131 -7.48 -0.46 -6.93
CA HIS A 131 -8.08 -0.16 -8.23
C HIS A 131 -8.81 -1.37 -8.82
N GLU A 132 -8.19 -2.55 -8.77
CA GLU A 132 -8.81 -3.79 -9.24
C GLU A 132 -10.06 -4.15 -8.43
N ILE A 133 -10.02 -3.99 -7.11
CA ILE A 133 -11.20 -4.18 -6.23
C ILE A 133 -12.31 -3.18 -6.59
N PHE A 134 -11.97 -1.92 -6.82
CA PHE A 134 -12.94 -0.90 -7.22
C PHE A 134 -13.59 -1.20 -8.57
N SER A 135 -12.84 -1.83 -9.48
CA SER A 135 -13.29 -2.18 -10.82
C SER A 135 -14.21 -3.41 -10.88
N LEU A 136 -14.38 -4.15 -9.78
CA LEU A 136 -15.30 -5.29 -9.74
C LEU A 136 -16.75 -4.83 -9.94
N PRO A 137 -17.54 -5.50 -10.79
CA PRO A 137 -18.95 -5.12 -11.05
C PRO A 137 -19.82 -5.05 -9.79
N ALA A 138 -19.54 -5.87 -8.78
CA ALA A 138 -20.23 -5.88 -7.51
C ALA A 138 -19.80 -4.75 -6.56
N THR A 139 -18.77 -3.99 -6.88
CA THR A 139 -18.29 -2.89 -6.04
C THR A 139 -19.00 -1.58 -6.39
N LYS A 140 -19.73 -1.03 -5.44
CA LYS A 140 -20.36 0.29 -5.58
C LYS A 140 -19.39 1.42 -5.21
N ASN A 141 -18.78 1.31 -4.03
CA ASN A 141 -17.78 2.23 -3.54
C ASN A 141 -16.71 1.45 -2.74
N ILE A 142 -15.52 2.03 -2.69
CA ILE A 142 -14.48 1.54 -1.78
C ILE A 142 -14.08 2.67 -0.82
N TYR A 143 -13.81 2.31 0.42
CA TYR A 143 -13.22 3.19 1.41
C TYR A 143 -11.96 2.52 1.96
N VAL A 144 -10.82 3.16 1.76
CA VAL A 144 -9.55 2.74 2.34
C VAL A 144 -9.24 3.62 3.53
N PHE A 145 -9.12 3.04 4.73
CA PHE A 145 -8.80 3.83 5.91
C PHE A 145 -7.43 4.51 5.73
N PRO A 146 -7.29 5.82 5.98
CA PRO A 146 -6.06 6.56 5.66
C PRO A 146 -4.78 5.97 6.27
N GLN A 147 -4.85 5.51 7.53
CA GLN A 147 -3.79 4.72 8.16
C GLN A 147 -4.20 3.24 8.17
N MET A 148 -4.24 2.62 6.99
CA MET A 148 -4.74 1.27 6.77
C MET A 148 -3.94 0.18 7.50
N GLY A 149 -2.68 0.43 7.85
CA GLY A 149 -1.81 -0.51 8.56
C GLY A 149 -1.96 -0.43 10.09
N ASP A 150 -1.00 -1.00 10.79
CA ASP A 150 -1.00 -1.14 12.26
C ASP A 150 -1.13 0.19 13.02
N GLY A 151 -0.65 1.30 12.43
CA GLY A 151 -0.82 2.64 13.02
C GLY A 151 -2.28 3.07 13.18
N GLY A 152 -3.21 2.48 12.41
CA GLY A 152 -4.64 2.72 12.54
C GLY A 152 -5.25 2.15 13.81
N ASN A 153 -4.62 1.16 14.43
CA ASN A 153 -5.11 0.53 15.66
C ASN A 153 -5.21 1.51 16.84
N ALA A 154 -4.35 2.53 16.87
CA ALA A 154 -4.40 3.57 17.89
C ALA A 154 -5.72 4.35 17.84
N LEU A 155 -6.14 4.79 16.65
CA LEU A 155 -7.42 5.46 16.46
C LEU A 155 -8.59 4.49 16.71
N GLY A 156 -8.49 3.25 16.18
CA GLY A 156 -9.51 2.21 16.40
C GLY A 156 -9.75 1.93 17.86
N GLY A 157 -8.69 1.82 18.67
CA GLY A 157 -8.79 1.65 20.12
C GLY A 157 -9.44 2.85 20.81
N ALA A 158 -9.05 4.08 20.45
CA ALA A 158 -9.66 5.30 20.99
C ALA A 158 -11.14 5.40 20.64
N LEU A 159 -11.53 5.10 19.41
CA LEU A 159 -12.95 5.10 18.99
C LEU A 159 -13.76 4.03 19.71
N ASN A 160 -13.21 2.83 19.91
CA ASN A 160 -13.89 1.76 20.65
C ASN A 160 -14.20 2.20 22.09
N VAL A 161 -13.25 2.85 22.77
CA VAL A 161 -13.47 3.40 24.12
C VAL A 161 -14.50 4.53 24.09
N ALA A 162 -14.44 5.41 23.09
CA ALA A 162 -15.40 6.50 22.96
C ALA A 162 -16.83 5.98 22.74
N ILE A 163 -17.03 4.99 21.88
CA ILE A 163 -18.32 4.33 21.63
C ILE A 163 -18.84 3.67 22.92
N SER A 164 -17.97 2.97 23.66
CA SER A 164 -18.38 2.28 24.89
C SER A 164 -18.78 3.23 26.02
N LYS A 165 -18.29 4.47 26.01
CA LYS A 165 -18.55 5.48 27.05
C LYS A 165 -19.58 6.53 26.68
N THR A 166 -19.97 6.60 25.43
CA THR A 166 -20.93 7.58 24.92
C THR A 166 -22.03 6.89 24.13
N SER A 167 -23.13 7.55 23.90
CA SER A 167 -24.18 7.04 23.01
C SER A 167 -23.86 7.27 21.52
N LYS A 168 -22.70 7.86 21.19
CA LYS A 168 -22.27 8.09 19.80
C LYS A 168 -21.83 6.77 19.18
N THR A 169 -22.39 6.43 18.05
CA THR A 169 -22.02 5.27 17.23
C THR A 169 -21.33 5.64 15.93
N HIS A 170 -21.22 6.95 15.66
CA HIS A 170 -20.64 7.48 14.43
C HIS A 170 -19.65 8.60 14.75
N PHE A 171 -18.51 8.57 14.04
CA PHE A 171 -17.45 9.57 14.14
C PHE A 171 -16.97 9.91 12.74
N ASP A 172 -17.07 11.18 12.39
CA ASP A 172 -16.57 11.68 11.13
C ASP A 172 -15.05 11.90 11.18
N LEU A 173 -14.37 11.52 10.09
CA LEU A 173 -13.01 11.93 9.81
C LEU A 173 -13.05 12.92 8.62
N PRO A 174 -13.34 14.20 8.85
CA PRO A 174 -13.60 15.18 7.80
C PRO A 174 -12.36 15.53 6.98
N THR A 175 -11.17 15.23 7.51
CA THR A 175 -9.90 15.49 6.85
C THR A 175 -8.84 14.48 7.28
N VAL A 176 -7.92 14.22 6.37
CA VAL A 176 -6.71 13.41 6.64
C VAL A 176 -5.49 14.28 6.96
N TYR A 177 -5.58 15.60 6.80
CA TYR A 177 -4.49 16.56 7.01
C TYR A 177 -4.40 16.94 8.49
N LEU A 178 -3.93 15.99 9.31
CA LEU A 178 -3.89 16.11 10.77
C LEU A 178 -2.48 16.31 11.33
N GLY A 179 -1.47 16.26 10.48
CA GLY A 179 -0.07 16.37 10.87
C GLY A 179 0.42 17.81 11.05
N PRO A 180 1.74 17.99 11.22
CA PRO A 180 2.35 19.31 11.34
C PRO A 180 2.11 20.20 10.13
N GLU A 181 2.06 21.49 10.39
CA GLU A 181 1.98 22.56 9.41
C GLU A 181 3.00 23.64 9.77
N TYR A 182 3.58 24.29 8.77
CA TYR A 182 4.54 25.35 8.96
C TYR A 182 4.12 26.59 8.15
N SER A 183 4.18 27.75 8.77
CA SER A 183 3.93 29.01 8.08
C SER A 183 5.09 29.40 7.16
N ASP A 184 4.81 30.23 6.16
CA ASP A 184 5.84 30.74 5.24
C ASP A 184 6.97 31.46 6.00
N ASP A 185 6.66 32.20 7.08
CA ASP A 185 7.67 32.86 7.93
C ASP A 185 8.56 31.86 8.66
N GLN A 186 8.00 30.77 9.17
CA GLN A 186 8.79 29.70 9.80
C GLN A 186 9.72 29.04 8.78
N ILE A 187 9.21 28.73 7.59
CA ILE A 187 9.99 28.14 6.50
C ILE A 187 11.12 29.10 6.09
N LEU A 188 10.81 30.38 5.87
CA LEU A 188 11.79 31.40 5.49
C LEU A 188 12.89 31.58 6.56
N SER A 189 12.50 31.55 7.83
CA SER A 189 13.43 31.61 8.96
C SER A 189 14.42 30.46 8.96
N GLU A 190 13.90 29.21 8.78
CA GLU A 190 14.76 28.02 8.75
C GLU A 190 15.67 27.96 7.51
N LEU A 191 15.19 28.39 6.35
CA LEU A 191 16.01 28.48 5.14
C LEU A 191 17.19 29.45 5.32
N LYS A 192 16.94 30.65 5.90
CA LYS A 192 17.97 31.63 6.19
C LYS A 192 18.97 31.14 7.23
N LYS A 193 18.48 30.56 8.33
CA LYS A 193 19.31 30.00 9.41
C LYS A 193 20.28 28.93 8.92
N ASN A 194 19.86 28.12 7.96
CA ASN A 194 20.68 27.06 7.38
C ASN A 194 21.46 27.51 6.13
N ASN A 195 21.45 28.78 5.77
CA ASN A 195 22.12 29.33 4.60
C ASN A 195 21.76 28.60 3.29
N LEU A 196 20.51 28.19 3.14
CA LEU A 196 20.03 27.51 1.95
C LEU A 196 19.65 28.52 0.87
N ASN A 197 19.99 28.21 -0.38
CA ASN A 197 19.51 28.98 -1.53
C ASN A 197 18.05 28.70 -1.77
N PHE A 198 17.25 29.74 -1.93
CA PHE A 198 15.81 29.59 -2.20
C PHE A 198 15.32 30.71 -3.11
N GLN A 199 14.16 30.47 -3.73
CA GLN A 199 13.42 31.45 -4.52
C GLN A 199 11.98 31.49 -4.00
N ILE A 200 11.45 32.70 -3.81
CA ILE A 200 10.03 32.88 -3.50
C ILE A 200 9.26 32.94 -4.81
N LEU A 201 8.37 31.97 -5.02
CA LEU A 201 7.54 31.90 -6.21
C LEU A 201 6.20 32.61 -5.97
N ASN A 202 5.68 33.24 -7.04
CA ASN A 202 4.31 33.73 -7.01
C ASN A 202 3.34 32.53 -6.94
N PRO A 203 2.40 32.50 -5.98
CA PRO A 203 1.44 31.40 -5.86
C PRO A 203 0.66 31.09 -7.16
N LYS A 204 0.38 32.11 -7.97
CA LYS A 204 -0.34 31.95 -9.25
C LYS A 204 0.44 31.14 -10.29
N ASN A 205 1.78 31.19 -10.26
CA ASN A 205 2.63 30.55 -11.27
C ASN A 205 3.34 29.31 -10.70
N LYS A 206 3.23 29.04 -9.40
CA LYS A 206 3.92 27.93 -8.73
C LYS A 206 3.67 26.58 -9.42
N ALA A 207 2.42 26.25 -9.69
CA ALA A 207 2.07 24.98 -10.31
C ALA A 207 2.63 24.84 -11.73
N GLN A 208 2.59 25.91 -12.53
CA GLN A 208 3.16 25.92 -13.87
C GLN A 208 4.68 25.71 -13.83
N ILE A 209 5.39 26.49 -13.01
CA ILE A 209 6.84 26.40 -12.89
C ILE A 209 7.27 24.99 -12.51
N VAL A 210 6.61 24.40 -11.52
CA VAL A 210 6.94 23.04 -11.05
C VAL A 210 6.60 21.98 -12.10
N SER A 211 5.45 22.07 -12.77
CA SER A 211 5.10 21.14 -13.84
C SER A 211 6.07 21.16 -15.01
N GLU A 212 6.61 22.35 -15.37
CA GLU A 212 7.63 22.50 -16.39
C GLU A 212 8.97 21.83 -16.00
N GLN A 213 9.34 21.85 -14.70
CA GLN A 213 10.52 21.14 -14.22
C GLN A 213 10.33 19.62 -14.31
N ILE A 214 9.17 19.14 -13.85
CA ILE A 214 8.82 17.71 -13.94
C ILE A 214 8.82 17.24 -15.41
N ALA A 215 8.27 18.04 -16.33
CA ALA A 215 8.25 17.72 -17.76
C ALA A 215 9.65 17.66 -18.39
N LYS A 216 10.65 18.34 -17.81
CA LYS A 216 12.06 18.25 -18.18
C LYS A 216 12.79 17.04 -17.57
N GLY A 217 12.11 16.22 -16.75
CA GLY A 217 12.69 15.07 -16.06
C GLY A 217 13.32 15.38 -14.71
N GLU A 218 13.14 16.60 -14.18
CA GLU A 218 13.64 16.96 -12.85
C GLU A 218 12.88 16.24 -11.74
N ILE A 219 13.58 15.90 -10.67
CA ILE A 219 12.98 15.32 -9.46
C ILE A 219 12.60 16.46 -8.51
N VAL A 220 11.32 16.54 -8.18
CA VAL A 220 10.77 17.60 -7.33
C VAL A 220 10.24 17.01 -6.02
N GLY A 221 10.73 17.51 -4.88
CA GLY A 221 10.11 17.29 -3.58
C GLY A 221 8.97 18.29 -3.37
N TRP A 222 7.80 17.80 -2.96
CA TRP A 222 6.62 18.63 -2.72
C TRP A 222 6.17 18.57 -1.27
N PHE A 223 5.94 19.75 -0.66
CA PHE A 223 5.36 19.85 0.68
C PHE A 223 4.50 21.11 0.77
N GLN A 224 3.24 20.98 1.19
CA GLN A 224 2.31 22.09 1.36
C GLN A 224 1.25 21.81 2.43
N GLY A 225 0.92 22.82 3.23
CA GLY A 225 -0.10 22.72 4.27
C GLY A 225 0.24 21.67 5.34
N ARG A 226 -0.79 21.04 5.91
CA ARG A 226 -0.62 19.98 6.92
C ARG A 226 -0.29 18.66 6.28
N MET A 227 0.61 17.90 6.92
CA MET A 227 0.89 16.52 6.52
C MET A 227 -0.35 15.62 6.70
N GLU A 228 -0.45 14.63 5.83
CA GLU A 228 -1.49 13.62 5.91
C GLU A 228 -1.28 12.64 7.07
N TYR A 229 -2.38 12.19 7.64
CA TYR A 229 -2.44 11.02 8.50
C TYR A 229 -2.42 9.76 7.63
N GLY A 230 -1.44 8.89 7.87
CA GLY A 230 -1.27 7.65 7.11
C GLY A 230 0.02 7.60 6.27
N PRO A 231 0.34 6.42 5.68
CA PRO A 231 1.59 6.20 4.98
C PRO A 231 1.63 6.81 3.57
N ARG A 232 0.47 7.11 2.98
CA ARG A 232 0.38 7.60 1.60
C ARG A 232 0.37 9.12 1.55
N ALA A 233 1.07 9.68 0.56
CA ALA A 233 0.94 11.08 0.20
C ALA A 233 -0.39 11.30 -0.54
N LEU A 234 -1.16 12.29 -0.10
CA LEU A 234 -2.47 12.64 -0.64
C LEU A 234 -2.52 14.12 -1.09
N GLY A 235 -1.38 14.66 -1.53
CA GLY A 235 -1.24 15.98 -2.09
C GLY A 235 -0.52 17.01 -1.22
N ALA A 236 -0.31 16.76 0.08
CA ALA A 236 0.42 17.67 0.94
C ALA A 236 1.93 17.40 0.96
N ARG A 237 2.35 16.17 0.68
CA ARG A 237 3.78 15.80 0.57
C ARG A 237 4.01 14.77 -0.53
N SER A 238 5.13 14.90 -1.24
CA SER A 238 5.56 13.93 -2.25
C SER A 238 7.04 14.14 -2.60
#